data_6d0451ace3cf821cdd0cbc130c30bb1c
#
_entry.id   6d0451ace3cf821cdd0cbc130c30bb1c
#
_cell.length_a   1.000
_cell.length_b   1.000
_cell.length_c   1.000
_cell.angle_alpha   90.00
_cell.angle_beta   90.00
_cell.angle_gamma   90.00
#
_symmetry.space_group_name_H-M   'P 1'
#
loop_
_entity.id
_entity.type
_entity.pdbx_description
1 polymer ?
#
loop_
_entity_poly.entity_id
_entity_poly.type
_entity_poly.pdbx_seq_one_letter_code
_entity_poly.pdbx_strand_id
1 'polypeptide(L)'
;LADIKFLHGMIIHHKQAILMSKLATKRTNNKIILDLANRINVSQVDEIDFMESWLKSKGEMHHKSKHNHDMHIKMSGMASDAQLKKLKNSNATDFDRLFLQLMIAHHDGALEMVDELKKYPGSAYEPLLNEFVSDLVNDQGVEIERMNSIAVNLSDDPRAGLSPGLYIADEAILNLELIVSLKKPTGFYDSEDLAQKGVEDPTIDLDEEKELTT
;
A
#
# COMPACT_ATOMS: atom_id res chain seq x y z
N LEU A 1 -10.91 3.45 -27.95
CA LEU A 1 -9.83 4.48 -27.89
C LEU A 1 -9.37 4.71 -26.45
N ALA A 2 -10.30 4.72 -25.43
CA ALA A 2 -9.92 4.89 -24.03
C ALA A 2 -9.04 3.74 -23.53
N ASP A 3 -9.42 2.50 -23.80
CA ASP A 3 -8.70 1.29 -23.42
C ASP A 3 -7.27 1.27 -23.96
N ILE A 4 -7.11 1.58 -25.24
CA ILE A 4 -5.79 1.64 -25.89
C ILE A 4 -4.89 2.67 -25.21
N LYS A 5 -5.43 3.87 -24.95
CA LYS A 5 -4.69 4.94 -24.26
C LYS A 5 -4.31 4.53 -22.82
N PHE A 6 -5.24 3.91 -22.13
CA PHE A 6 -5.01 3.40 -20.77
C PHE A 6 -3.88 2.37 -20.75
N LEU A 7 -3.94 1.35 -21.62
CA LEU A 7 -2.92 0.29 -21.66
C LEU A 7 -1.54 0.81 -22.02
N HIS A 8 -1.43 1.72 -23.01
CA HIS A 8 -0.15 2.36 -23.31
C HIS A 8 0.42 3.15 -22.12
N GLY A 9 -0.43 3.87 -21.40
CA GLY A 9 -0.04 4.59 -20.18
C GLY A 9 0.40 3.63 -19.09
N MET A 10 -0.38 2.58 -18.83
CA MET A 10 -0.13 1.59 -17.79
C MET A 10 1.16 0.79 -18.04
N ILE A 11 1.49 0.47 -19.29
CA ILE A 11 2.77 -0.15 -19.64
C ILE A 11 3.95 0.74 -19.24
N ILE A 12 3.86 2.05 -19.49
CA ILE A 12 4.93 2.99 -19.10
C ILE A 12 5.02 3.09 -17.58
N HIS A 13 3.87 3.13 -16.93
CA HIS A 13 3.74 3.14 -15.47
C HIS A 13 4.42 1.90 -14.86
N HIS A 14 4.07 0.71 -15.26
CA HIS A 14 4.63 -0.56 -14.79
C HIS A 14 6.15 -0.67 -15.04
N LYS A 15 6.64 -0.17 -16.16
CA LYS A 15 8.09 -0.12 -16.42
C LYS A 15 8.86 0.67 -15.36
N GLN A 16 8.25 1.68 -14.73
CA GLN A 16 8.89 2.39 -13.62
C GLN A 16 8.93 1.54 -12.34
N ALA A 17 7.87 0.80 -12.01
CA ALA A 17 7.88 -0.13 -10.87
C ALA A 17 9.00 -1.18 -11.00
N ILE A 18 9.14 -1.76 -12.20
CA ILE A 18 10.21 -2.71 -12.51
C ILE A 18 11.59 -2.06 -12.31
N LEU A 19 11.76 -0.80 -12.76
CA LEU A 19 13.01 -0.07 -12.59
C LEU A 19 13.34 0.12 -11.10
N MET A 20 12.38 0.52 -10.28
CA MET A 20 12.56 0.69 -8.84
C MET A 20 12.85 -0.64 -8.14
N SER A 21 12.11 -1.70 -8.48
CA SER A 21 12.29 -3.04 -7.92
C SER A 21 13.67 -3.62 -8.19
N LYS A 22 14.21 -3.43 -9.39
CA LYS A 22 15.55 -3.89 -9.76
C LYS A 22 16.69 -3.19 -8.99
N LEU A 23 16.43 -2.06 -8.34
CA LEU A 23 17.43 -1.43 -7.49
C LEU A 23 17.64 -2.17 -6.17
N ALA A 24 16.62 -2.85 -5.64
CA ALA A 24 16.63 -3.47 -4.32
C ALA A 24 17.83 -4.40 -4.10
N THR A 25 18.15 -5.26 -5.05
CA THR A 25 19.24 -6.24 -4.94
C THR A 25 20.64 -5.61 -4.74
N LYS A 26 20.78 -4.32 -5.05
CA LYS A 26 22.05 -3.58 -4.92
C LYS A 26 22.05 -2.58 -3.78
N ARG A 27 20.90 -2.40 -3.10
CA ARG A 27 20.67 -1.30 -2.16
C ARG A 27 20.30 -1.73 -0.76
N THR A 28 19.77 -2.95 -0.62
CA THR A 28 19.39 -3.48 0.69
C THR A 28 19.76 -4.96 0.81
N ASN A 29 19.91 -5.40 2.07
CA ASN A 29 20.01 -6.81 2.44
C ASN A 29 18.75 -7.26 3.21
N ASN A 30 17.74 -6.40 3.34
CA ASN A 30 16.49 -6.73 3.98
C ASN A 30 15.72 -7.73 3.11
N LYS A 31 15.63 -8.97 3.61
CA LYS A 31 15.01 -10.06 2.87
C LYS A 31 13.55 -9.78 2.53
N ILE A 32 12.81 -9.13 3.43
CA ILE A 32 11.39 -8.79 3.22
C ILE A 32 11.25 -7.84 2.03
N ILE A 33 12.11 -6.84 1.92
CA ILE A 33 12.12 -5.88 0.81
C ILE A 33 12.59 -6.54 -0.49
N LEU A 34 13.57 -7.43 -0.43
CA LEU A 34 14.04 -8.18 -1.60
C LEU A 34 12.94 -9.10 -2.15
N ASP A 35 12.25 -9.83 -1.28
CA ASP A 35 11.15 -10.72 -1.67
C ASP A 35 9.97 -9.93 -2.24
N LEU A 36 9.62 -8.79 -1.62
CA LEU A 36 8.59 -7.86 -2.12
C LEU A 36 8.95 -7.32 -3.50
N ALA A 37 10.17 -6.76 -3.65
CA ALA A 37 10.63 -6.20 -4.92
C ALA A 37 10.66 -7.24 -6.05
N ASN A 38 11.04 -8.49 -5.73
CA ASN A 38 11.02 -9.59 -6.69
C ASN A 38 9.58 -9.92 -7.13
N ARG A 39 8.63 -9.99 -6.21
CA ARG A 39 7.21 -10.25 -6.52
C ARG A 39 6.63 -9.17 -7.40
N ILE A 40 6.82 -7.89 -7.03
CA ILE A 40 6.37 -6.75 -7.83
C ILE A 40 7.00 -6.82 -9.24
N ASN A 41 8.30 -7.13 -9.34
CA ASN A 41 8.95 -7.23 -10.64
C ASN A 41 8.33 -8.32 -11.51
N VAL A 42 7.99 -9.48 -10.96
CA VAL A 42 7.38 -10.60 -11.71
C VAL A 42 5.96 -10.23 -12.13
N SER A 43 5.11 -9.83 -11.20
CA SER A 43 3.72 -9.43 -11.48
C SER A 43 3.64 -8.34 -12.55
N GLN A 44 4.43 -7.28 -12.42
CA GLN A 44 4.43 -6.14 -13.36
C GLN A 44 4.94 -6.52 -14.76
N VAL A 45 5.83 -7.51 -14.87
CA VAL A 45 6.25 -8.05 -16.19
C VAL A 45 5.10 -8.82 -16.84
N ASP A 46 4.43 -9.70 -16.10
CA ASP A 46 3.33 -10.50 -16.62
C ASP A 46 2.15 -9.60 -17.07
N GLU A 47 1.87 -8.54 -16.30
CA GLU A 47 0.85 -7.55 -16.64
C GLU A 47 1.22 -6.76 -17.90
N ILE A 48 2.49 -6.37 -18.08
CA ILE A 48 2.97 -5.74 -19.32
C ILE A 48 2.79 -6.68 -20.50
N ASP A 49 3.16 -7.95 -20.37
CA ASP A 49 3.05 -8.94 -21.43
C ASP A 49 1.59 -9.16 -21.86
N PHE A 50 0.66 -9.15 -20.90
CA PHE A 50 -0.77 -9.18 -21.19
C PHE A 50 -1.18 -7.93 -21.99
N MET A 51 -0.85 -6.73 -21.50
CA MET A 51 -1.23 -5.46 -22.14
C MET A 51 -0.67 -5.35 -23.56
N GLU A 52 0.60 -5.71 -23.76
CA GLU A 52 1.24 -5.71 -25.08
C GLU A 52 0.58 -6.74 -26.02
N SER A 53 0.22 -7.92 -25.52
CA SER A 53 -0.47 -8.95 -26.29
C SER A 53 -1.87 -8.51 -26.70
N TRP A 54 -2.61 -7.89 -25.78
CA TRP A 54 -3.95 -7.35 -26.05
C TRP A 54 -3.89 -6.23 -27.10
N LEU A 55 -3.00 -5.25 -26.96
CA LEU A 55 -2.81 -4.17 -27.94
C LEU A 55 -2.46 -4.73 -29.31
N LYS A 56 -1.58 -5.72 -29.38
CA LYS A 56 -1.23 -6.39 -30.62
C LYS A 56 -2.45 -7.07 -31.28
N SER A 57 -3.33 -7.70 -30.50
CA SER A 57 -4.55 -8.34 -31.01
C SER A 57 -5.53 -7.33 -31.64
N LYS A 58 -5.45 -6.05 -31.23
CA LYS A 58 -6.25 -4.95 -31.78
C LYS A 58 -5.57 -4.23 -32.97
N GLY A 59 -4.43 -4.72 -33.41
CA GLY A 59 -3.66 -4.08 -34.49
C GLY A 59 -2.86 -2.85 -34.05
N GLU A 60 -2.86 -2.56 -32.76
CA GLU A 60 -2.10 -1.47 -32.14
C GLU A 60 -0.67 -1.94 -31.89
N MET A 61 0.13 -1.99 -32.96
CA MET A 61 1.56 -2.29 -32.79
C MET A 61 2.28 -1.07 -32.21
N HIS A 62 3.29 -1.31 -31.37
CA HIS A 62 4.15 -0.27 -30.83
C HIS A 62 4.60 0.68 -31.93
N HIS A 63 3.91 1.79 -32.10
CA HIS A 63 4.53 2.93 -32.73
C HIS A 63 5.68 3.35 -31.82
N LYS A 64 6.91 3.09 -32.25
CA LYS A 64 8.08 3.83 -31.75
C LYS A 64 7.84 5.30 -32.10
N SER A 65 6.92 5.94 -31.40
CA SER A 65 6.68 7.36 -31.57
C SER A 65 7.93 8.08 -31.08
N LYS A 66 8.64 8.69 -32.00
CA LYS A 66 9.77 9.59 -31.72
C LYS A 66 9.35 10.83 -30.89
N HIS A 67 8.11 10.90 -30.45
CA HIS A 67 7.52 12.01 -29.71
C HIS A 67 7.21 11.66 -28.25
N ASN A 68 8.01 10.79 -27.61
CA ASN A 68 7.86 10.49 -26.18
C ASN A 68 8.14 11.69 -25.23
N HIS A 69 8.51 12.87 -25.76
CA HIS A 69 8.75 14.02 -24.90
C HIS A 69 7.49 14.78 -24.48
N ASP A 70 6.37 14.67 -25.22
CA ASP A 70 5.13 15.38 -24.89
C ASP A 70 4.07 14.50 -24.18
N MET A 71 4.30 13.20 -24.08
CA MET A 71 3.46 12.28 -23.30
C MET A 71 3.99 12.07 -21.87
N HIS A 72 4.63 13.05 -21.28
CA HIS A 72 4.60 13.21 -19.82
C HIS A 72 3.20 13.70 -19.41
N ILE A 73 2.18 12.95 -19.83
CA ILE A 73 0.94 12.94 -19.10
C ILE A 73 1.40 12.65 -17.68
N LYS A 74 1.16 13.59 -16.81
CA LYS A 74 1.45 13.48 -15.37
C LYS A 74 0.66 12.28 -14.86
N MET A 75 1.18 11.06 -15.13
CA MET A 75 0.57 9.81 -14.68
C MET A 75 0.64 9.82 -13.17
N SER A 76 -0.49 9.64 -12.55
CA SER A 76 -0.58 9.66 -11.10
C SER A 76 0.39 8.65 -10.48
N GLY A 77 0.95 8.99 -9.34
CA GLY A 77 1.84 8.10 -8.58
C GLY A 77 3.25 7.90 -9.14
N MET A 78 3.54 8.37 -10.35
CA MET A 78 4.89 8.23 -10.92
C MET A 78 5.94 8.97 -10.10
N ALA A 79 7.02 8.28 -9.76
CA ALA A 79 8.16 8.91 -9.14
C ALA A 79 8.89 9.84 -10.13
N SER A 80 9.21 11.05 -9.67
CA SER A 80 10.00 12.02 -10.46
C SER A 80 11.45 11.56 -10.61
N ASP A 81 12.15 12.13 -11.59
CA ASP A 81 13.59 11.86 -11.80
C ASP A 81 14.42 12.16 -10.55
N ALA A 82 14.06 13.21 -9.78
CA ALA A 82 14.72 13.56 -8.55
C ALA A 82 14.51 12.47 -7.48
N GLN A 83 13.29 11.93 -7.35
CA GLN A 83 12.97 10.83 -6.44
C GLN A 83 13.67 9.53 -6.85
N LEU A 84 13.65 9.18 -8.13
CA LEU A 84 14.39 8.02 -8.65
C LEU A 84 15.91 8.15 -8.41
N LYS A 85 16.47 9.33 -8.61
CA LYS A 85 17.88 9.60 -8.29
C LYS A 85 18.16 9.45 -6.80
N LYS A 86 17.26 9.94 -5.94
CA LYS A 86 17.37 9.76 -4.48
C LYS A 86 17.32 8.28 -4.11
N LEU A 87 16.35 7.53 -4.65
CA LEU A 87 16.23 6.10 -4.42
C LEU A 87 17.48 5.32 -4.86
N LYS A 88 18.01 5.64 -6.05
CA LYS A 88 19.23 5.03 -6.57
C LYS A 88 20.46 5.26 -5.68
N ASN A 89 20.49 6.37 -4.94
CA ASN A 89 21.63 6.76 -4.09
C ASN A 89 21.42 6.40 -2.61
N SER A 90 20.23 5.96 -2.20
CA SER A 90 19.97 5.47 -0.84
C SER A 90 20.39 4.01 -0.68
N ASN A 91 20.62 3.57 0.56
CA ASN A 91 21.00 2.19 0.89
C ASN A 91 20.37 1.77 2.21
N ALA A 92 20.29 0.45 2.45
CA ALA A 92 19.79 -0.16 3.67
C ALA A 92 18.40 0.39 4.05
N THR A 93 18.16 0.73 5.30
CA THR A 93 16.86 1.20 5.81
C THR A 93 16.34 2.46 5.11
N ASP A 94 17.23 3.38 4.72
CA ASP A 94 16.82 4.58 3.96
C ASP A 94 16.32 4.23 2.56
N PHE A 95 16.94 3.23 1.92
CA PHE A 95 16.42 2.69 0.67
C PHE A 95 15.07 2.01 0.90
N ASP A 96 14.96 1.17 1.92
CA ASP A 96 13.76 0.39 2.21
C ASP A 96 12.54 1.31 2.42
N ARG A 97 12.69 2.34 3.25
CA ARG A 97 11.65 3.33 3.52
C ARG A 97 11.24 4.11 2.25
N LEU A 98 12.22 4.61 1.50
CA LEU A 98 11.95 5.38 0.30
C LEU A 98 11.36 4.52 -0.82
N PHE A 99 11.81 3.26 -0.96
CA PHE A 99 11.26 2.30 -1.90
C PHE A 99 9.78 2.03 -1.62
N LEU A 100 9.43 1.74 -0.37
CA LEU A 100 8.04 1.53 0.03
C LEU A 100 7.19 2.78 -0.22
N GLN A 101 7.65 3.95 0.19
CA GLN A 101 6.93 5.20 -0.02
C GLN A 101 6.63 5.46 -1.50
N LEU A 102 7.62 5.29 -2.35
CA LEU A 102 7.47 5.54 -3.79
C LEU A 102 6.62 4.47 -4.46
N MET A 103 6.75 3.21 -4.03
CA MET A 103 6.01 2.10 -4.61
C MET A 103 4.53 2.12 -4.19
N ILE A 104 4.22 2.49 -2.95
CA ILE A 104 2.83 2.71 -2.51
C ILE A 104 2.18 3.81 -3.34
N ALA A 105 2.83 4.98 -3.45
CA ALA A 105 2.30 6.07 -4.27
C ALA A 105 2.13 5.68 -5.75
N HIS A 106 3.03 4.84 -6.26
CA HIS A 106 2.97 4.33 -7.62
C HIS A 106 1.75 3.41 -7.80
N HIS A 107 1.49 2.48 -6.88
CA HIS A 107 0.34 1.59 -6.93
C HIS A 107 -0.98 2.35 -6.78
N ASP A 108 -1.06 3.31 -5.86
CA ASP A 108 -2.22 4.22 -5.74
C ASP A 108 -2.49 4.93 -7.08
N GLY A 109 -1.43 5.39 -7.75
CA GLY A 109 -1.54 6.00 -9.06
C GLY A 109 -2.10 5.07 -10.15
N ALA A 110 -1.78 3.78 -10.10
CA ALA A 110 -2.38 2.79 -11.01
C ALA A 110 -3.88 2.63 -10.77
N LEU A 111 -4.33 2.61 -9.50
CA LEU A 111 -5.74 2.58 -9.15
C LEU A 111 -6.47 3.83 -9.65
N GLU A 112 -5.89 5.02 -9.48
CA GLU A 112 -6.44 6.26 -10.03
C GLU A 112 -6.56 6.23 -11.56
N MET A 113 -5.58 5.63 -12.26
CA MET A 113 -5.65 5.48 -13.72
C MET A 113 -6.80 4.55 -14.14
N VAL A 114 -7.08 3.50 -13.36
CA VAL A 114 -8.25 2.62 -13.59
C VAL A 114 -9.55 3.38 -13.35
N ASP A 115 -9.62 4.18 -12.29
CA ASP A 115 -10.80 4.99 -11.99
C ASP A 115 -11.08 6.02 -13.11
N GLU A 116 -10.03 6.63 -13.66
CA GLU A 116 -10.16 7.50 -14.84
C GLU A 116 -10.65 6.73 -16.07
N LEU A 117 -10.15 5.52 -16.32
CA LEU A 117 -10.63 4.67 -17.41
C LEU A 117 -12.14 4.41 -17.28
N LYS A 118 -12.59 4.05 -16.06
CA LYS A 118 -14.00 3.71 -15.80
C LYS A 118 -14.98 4.87 -16.00
N LYS A 119 -14.50 6.12 -16.06
CA LYS A 119 -15.34 7.29 -16.39
C LYS A 119 -15.77 7.33 -17.86
N TYR A 120 -15.12 6.58 -18.73
CA TYR A 120 -15.48 6.53 -20.15
C TYR A 120 -16.52 5.44 -20.39
N PRO A 121 -17.70 5.76 -20.93
CA PRO A 121 -18.73 4.77 -21.22
C PRO A 121 -18.23 3.70 -22.19
N GLY A 122 -18.40 2.42 -21.81
CA GLY A 122 -17.96 1.29 -22.62
C GLY A 122 -16.47 0.95 -22.54
N SER A 123 -15.71 1.62 -21.68
CA SER A 123 -14.31 1.23 -21.41
C SER A 123 -14.28 -0.13 -20.68
N ALA A 124 -13.20 -0.89 -20.92
CA ALA A 124 -13.02 -2.23 -20.37
C ALA A 124 -14.24 -3.16 -20.56
N TYR A 125 -15.01 -2.99 -21.65
CA TYR A 125 -16.21 -3.78 -21.90
C TYR A 125 -15.87 -5.20 -22.40
N GLU A 126 -14.72 -5.38 -23.04
CA GLU A 126 -14.29 -6.69 -23.50
C GLU A 126 -13.96 -7.60 -22.32
N PRO A 127 -14.47 -8.86 -22.28
CA PRO A 127 -14.35 -9.72 -21.11
C PRO A 127 -12.92 -9.90 -20.59
N LEU A 128 -11.94 -10.15 -21.47
CA LEU A 128 -10.53 -10.33 -21.09
C LEU A 128 -9.92 -9.04 -20.50
N LEU A 129 -10.26 -7.89 -21.06
CA LEU A 129 -9.79 -6.61 -20.54
C LEU A 129 -10.47 -6.26 -19.22
N ASN A 130 -11.74 -6.60 -19.08
CA ASN A 130 -12.49 -6.40 -17.83
C ASN A 130 -11.90 -7.24 -16.68
N GLU A 131 -11.61 -8.52 -16.96
CA GLU A 131 -10.95 -9.43 -16.02
C GLU A 131 -9.59 -8.86 -15.61
N PHE A 132 -8.74 -8.53 -16.58
CA PHE A 132 -7.43 -7.93 -16.32
C PHE A 132 -7.50 -6.66 -15.46
N VAL A 133 -8.41 -5.73 -15.78
CA VAL A 133 -8.56 -4.48 -15.00
C VAL A 133 -9.04 -4.77 -13.58
N SER A 134 -9.88 -5.80 -13.40
CA SER A 134 -10.36 -6.21 -12.08
C SER A 134 -9.24 -6.85 -11.24
N ASP A 135 -8.46 -7.74 -11.86
CA ASP A 135 -7.30 -8.38 -11.23
C ASP A 135 -6.24 -7.34 -10.85
N LEU A 136 -5.94 -6.40 -11.75
CA LEU A 136 -5.02 -5.32 -11.50
C LEU A 136 -5.43 -4.50 -10.26
N VAL A 137 -6.71 -4.16 -10.11
CA VAL A 137 -7.20 -3.42 -8.94
C VAL A 137 -7.01 -4.23 -7.66
N ASN A 138 -7.33 -5.52 -7.69
CA ASN A 138 -7.19 -6.39 -6.53
C ASN A 138 -5.71 -6.57 -6.14
N ASP A 139 -4.86 -6.86 -7.11
CA ASP A 139 -3.44 -7.13 -6.87
C ASP A 139 -2.72 -5.88 -6.37
N GLN A 140 -2.94 -4.72 -6.99
CA GLN A 140 -2.38 -3.45 -6.54
C GLN A 140 -2.85 -3.09 -5.13
N GLY A 141 -4.14 -3.32 -4.80
CA GLY A 141 -4.68 -3.09 -3.46
C GLY A 141 -4.03 -3.96 -2.40
N VAL A 142 -3.90 -5.27 -2.65
CA VAL A 142 -3.23 -6.20 -1.73
C VAL A 142 -1.74 -5.86 -1.56
N GLU A 143 -1.07 -5.42 -2.62
CA GLU A 143 0.33 -5.01 -2.52
C GLU A 143 0.50 -3.71 -1.72
N ILE A 144 -0.40 -2.74 -1.84
CA ILE A 144 -0.42 -1.52 -1.02
C ILE A 144 -0.56 -1.88 0.47
N GLU A 145 -1.53 -2.73 0.83
CA GLU A 145 -1.72 -3.17 2.22
C GLU A 145 -0.47 -3.84 2.79
N ARG A 146 0.15 -4.72 2.00
CA ARG A 146 1.39 -5.38 2.38
C ARG A 146 2.54 -4.39 2.56
N MET A 147 2.71 -3.45 1.64
CA MET A 147 3.75 -2.44 1.73
C MET A 147 3.55 -1.54 2.95
N ASN A 148 2.32 -1.14 3.25
CA ASN A 148 1.99 -0.39 4.45
C ASN A 148 2.34 -1.16 5.72
N SER A 149 2.03 -2.46 5.80
CA SER A 149 2.38 -3.31 6.94
C SER A 149 3.90 -3.40 7.14
N ILE A 150 4.67 -3.48 6.05
CA ILE A 150 6.14 -3.47 6.12
C ILE A 150 6.65 -2.09 6.55
N ALA A 151 6.07 -1.01 6.02
CA ALA A 151 6.48 0.36 6.34
C ALA A 151 6.28 0.70 7.83
N VAL A 152 5.20 0.22 8.43
CA VAL A 152 4.95 0.34 9.89
C VAL A 152 6.12 -0.24 10.69
N ASN A 153 6.59 -1.44 10.33
CA ASN A 153 7.70 -2.10 11.01
C ASN A 153 9.08 -1.42 10.81
N LEU A 154 9.20 -0.58 9.79
CA LEU A 154 10.41 0.22 9.51
C LEU A 154 10.30 1.66 10.04
N SER A 155 9.19 2.02 10.67
CA SER A 155 8.99 3.34 11.24
C SER A 155 9.76 3.51 12.54
N ASP A 156 10.39 4.67 12.71
CA ASP A 156 10.98 5.08 14.01
C ASP A 156 9.94 5.78 14.91
N ASP A 157 8.72 5.98 14.41
CA ASP A 157 7.63 6.57 15.18
C ASP A 157 7.12 5.54 16.20
N PRO A 158 7.22 5.82 17.50
CA PRO A 158 6.78 4.89 18.54
C PRO A 158 5.26 4.60 18.50
N ARG A 159 4.50 5.38 17.73
CA ARG A 159 3.06 5.16 17.52
C ARG A 159 2.77 4.21 16.36
N ALA A 160 3.76 3.91 15.52
CA ALA A 160 3.59 3.01 14.41
C ALA A 160 3.39 1.57 14.92
N GLY A 161 2.36 0.90 14.42
CA GLY A 161 2.07 -0.49 14.79
C GLY A 161 1.35 -0.70 16.11
N LEU A 162 0.89 0.38 16.77
CA LEU A 162 0.08 0.24 17.97
C LEU A 162 -1.23 -0.51 17.68
N SER A 163 -1.53 -1.49 18.53
CA SER A 163 -2.79 -2.23 18.43
C SER A 163 -3.94 -1.41 19.02
N PRO A 164 -5.07 -1.29 18.32
CA PRO A 164 -6.26 -0.67 18.89
C PRO A 164 -6.92 -1.59 19.94
N GLY A 165 -7.58 -1.01 20.91
CA GLY A 165 -8.34 -1.76 21.90
C GLY A 165 -8.95 -0.83 22.95
N LEU A 166 -10.09 -1.24 23.50
CA LEU A 166 -10.75 -0.44 24.54
C LEU A 166 -9.99 -0.50 25.87
N TYR A 167 -9.44 -1.67 26.21
CA TYR A 167 -8.72 -1.91 27.45
C TYR A 167 -7.30 -2.43 27.24
N ILE A 168 -6.98 -2.86 26.02
CA ILE A 168 -5.71 -3.49 25.65
C ILE A 168 -4.99 -2.74 24.52
N ALA A 169 -5.34 -1.46 24.29
CA ALA A 169 -4.63 -0.64 23.32
C ALA A 169 -3.18 -0.46 23.73
N ASP A 170 -2.28 -0.65 22.76
CA ASP A 170 -0.86 -0.37 22.98
C ASP A 170 -0.62 1.13 23.20
N GLU A 171 0.40 1.45 23.97
CA GLU A 171 0.75 2.83 24.32
C GLU A 171 2.08 3.23 23.68
N ALA A 172 2.15 4.48 23.20
CA ALA A 172 3.40 5.09 22.77
C ALA A 172 3.78 6.23 23.70
N ILE A 173 4.90 6.07 24.38
CA ILE A 173 5.45 7.06 25.31
C ILE A 173 6.82 7.50 24.82
N LEU A 174 7.00 8.82 24.68
CA LEU A 174 8.28 9.42 24.31
C LEU A 174 8.64 10.55 25.29
N ASN A 175 9.74 10.40 26.00
CA ASN A 175 10.22 11.36 27.02
C ASN A 175 9.24 11.62 28.18
N LEU A 176 8.32 10.68 28.44
CA LEU A 176 7.37 10.68 29.53
C LEU A 176 7.40 9.31 30.18
N GLU A 177 6.99 9.23 31.44
CA GLU A 177 6.80 7.98 32.18
C GLU A 177 5.32 7.88 32.57
N LEU A 178 4.68 6.74 32.25
CA LEU A 178 3.32 6.47 32.70
C LEU A 178 3.38 6.09 34.20
N ILE A 179 2.92 6.99 35.05
CA ILE A 179 2.91 6.76 36.50
C ILE A 179 1.76 5.85 36.90
N VAL A 180 0.56 6.10 36.34
CA VAL A 180 -0.64 5.33 36.66
C VAL A 180 -1.69 5.48 35.56
N SER A 181 -2.40 4.38 35.27
CA SER A 181 -3.61 4.38 34.45
C SER A 181 -4.80 4.09 35.35
N LEU A 182 -5.72 5.03 35.48
CA LEU A 182 -6.90 4.87 36.31
C LEU A 182 -8.09 4.46 35.44
N LYS A 183 -8.71 3.34 35.79
CA LYS A 183 -9.98 2.93 35.17
C LYS A 183 -11.11 3.89 35.58
N LYS A 184 -12.09 4.05 34.73
CA LYS A 184 -13.28 4.82 35.08
C LYS A 184 -13.95 4.23 36.30
N PRO A 185 -14.36 5.03 37.32
CA PRO A 185 -15.06 4.54 38.50
C PRO A 185 -16.37 3.84 38.15
N THR A 186 -16.75 2.87 38.96
CA THR A 186 -18.07 2.23 38.84
C THR A 186 -19.18 3.28 38.89
N GLY A 187 -20.11 3.23 37.98
CA GLY A 187 -21.17 4.25 37.82
C GLY A 187 -20.84 5.43 36.93
N PHE A 188 -19.66 5.45 36.31
CA PHE A 188 -19.27 6.43 35.30
C PHE A 188 -19.81 6.09 33.91
N TYR A 189 -20.42 4.93 33.78
CA TYR A 189 -21.00 4.45 32.52
C TYR A 189 -22.50 4.71 32.50
N ASP A 190 -23.04 5.13 31.36
CA ASP A 190 -24.46 5.15 31.13
C ASP A 190 -24.97 3.70 31.09
N SER A 191 -25.86 3.35 32.02
CA SER A 191 -26.44 2.00 32.11
C SER A 191 -27.30 1.63 30.89
N GLU A 192 -27.69 2.63 30.09
CA GLU A 192 -28.50 2.46 28.89
C GLU A 192 -27.66 2.40 27.61
N ASP A 193 -26.39 2.74 27.67
CA ASP A 193 -25.48 2.61 26.53
C ASP A 193 -25.16 1.14 26.24
N LEU A 194 -25.84 0.60 25.26
CA LEU A 194 -25.68 -0.81 24.83
C LEU A 194 -24.29 -1.09 24.26
N ALA A 195 -23.57 -0.10 23.77
CA ALA A 195 -22.21 -0.26 23.24
C ALA A 195 -21.18 -0.55 24.35
N GLN A 196 -21.53 -0.23 25.60
CA GLN A 196 -20.69 -0.52 26.78
C GLN A 196 -21.11 -1.81 27.50
N LYS A 197 -22.24 -2.39 27.13
CA LYS A 197 -22.71 -3.67 27.68
C LYS A 197 -22.04 -4.84 26.93
N GLY A 198 -21.24 -5.59 27.64
CA GLY A 198 -20.69 -6.86 27.13
C GLY A 198 -19.19 -6.88 26.80
N VAL A 199 -18.46 -5.86 27.18
CA VAL A 199 -16.99 -5.92 27.14
C VAL A 199 -16.52 -6.34 28.54
N GLU A 200 -16.36 -7.64 28.74
CA GLU A 200 -15.65 -8.16 29.94
C GLU A 200 -14.19 -7.69 29.84
N ASP A 201 -13.72 -7.00 30.87
CA ASP A 201 -12.31 -6.62 30.98
C ASP A 201 -11.50 -7.90 31.24
N PRO A 202 -10.67 -8.38 30.32
CA PRO A 202 -9.92 -9.63 30.48
C PRO A 202 -8.84 -9.53 31.57
N THR A 203 -8.67 -8.37 32.19
CA THR A 203 -7.66 -8.12 33.24
C THR A 203 -8.27 -8.06 34.64
N ILE A 204 -9.59 -8.26 34.80
CA ILE A 204 -10.19 -8.37 36.13
C ILE A 204 -9.92 -9.78 36.66
N ASP A 205 -8.95 -9.90 37.54
CA ASP A 205 -8.71 -11.11 38.30
C ASP A 205 -9.79 -11.18 39.37
N LEU A 206 -10.74 -12.11 39.25
CA LEU A 206 -11.90 -12.28 40.16
C LEU A 206 -11.49 -12.73 41.56
N ASP A 207 -10.21 -12.97 41.81
CA ASP A 207 -9.71 -13.44 43.11
C ASP A 207 -9.40 -12.30 44.09
N GLU A 208 -9.34 -11.04 43.69
CA GLU A 208 -9.07 -9.90 44.59
C GLU A 208 -10.33 -9.36 45.33
N GLU A 209 -11.54 -9.73 44.94
CA GLU A 209 -12.75 -9.27 45.65
C GLU A 209 -13.03 -9.96 46.99
N LYS A 210 -12.25 -10.96 47.38
CA LYS A 210 -12.51 -11.72 48.62
C LYS A 210 -11.80 -11.20 49.88
N GLU A 211 -10.91 -10.24 49.79
CA GLU A 211 -10.15 -9.72 50.94
C GLU A 211 -10.66 -8.39 51.52
N LEU A 212 -11.71 -7.77 51.00
CA LEU A 212 -12.23 -6.47 51.49
C LEU A 212 -13.53 -6.55 52.27
N THR A 213 -13.96 -7.75 52.71
CA THR A 213 -15.12 -7.92 53.58
C THR A 213 -14.78 -8.77 54.78
N THR A 214 -13.95 -8.22 55.67
CA THR A 214 -13.87 -8.60 57.12
C THR A 214 -13.55 -7.39 57.97
#